data_84c5de5f0cc5b22aeb5704a4596316b5
#
_entry.id   84c5de5f0cc5b22aeb5704a4596316b5
#
_cell.length_a   1.000
_cell.length_b   1.000
_cell.length_c   1.000
_cell.angle_alpha   90.00
_cell.angle_beta   90.00
_cell.angle_gamma   90.00
#
_symmetry.space_group_name_H-M   'P 1'
#
loop_
_entity.id
_entity.type
_entity.pdbx_description
1 polymer ?
#
loop_
_entity_poly.entity_id
_entity_poly.type
_entity_poly.pdbx_seq_one_letter_code
_entity_poly.pdbx_strand_id
1 'polypeptide(L)'
;MKRLFLLLILLALFVPRQAPAAAPTNGEYILLVGGPSLMMWEKYKLQPHDHWWANFIRAARIRTEQIRATSPDAKITWLVYRQGYKDRAAQEKQDLFAFIDSVRDKFNLKLVYFDKGNEVINYLNNGQPRDSFKVVDFEYFGHSNAKCFMFDYSSNIESACKSWLHEDELKQISPRNFGRGAFAKSWGCHTGESMSKKFYAATGVPMWGVIGKTQYMMDELPVIVGQNGQAPRWVSR
;
A
#
# COMPACT_ATOMS: atom_id res chain seq x y z
N MET A 1 46.53 1.96 -51.69
CA MET A 1 45.29 1.42 -51.16
C MET A 1 45.01 2.10 -49.82
N LYS A 2 44.11 3.08 -49.80
CA LYS A 2 43.73 3.85 -48.59
C LYS A 2 42.52 3.18 -47.96
N ARG A 3 42.65 2.62 -46.75
CA ARG A 3 41.54 2.07 -45.95
C ARG A 3 40.83 3.19 -45.20
N LEU A 4 39.61 3.46 -45.54
CA LEU A 4 38.73 4.39 -44.90
C LEU A 4 38.08 3.69 -43.68
N PHE A 5 38.42 4.13 -42.47
CA PHE A 5 37.77 3.66 -41.24
C PHE A 5 36.50 4.50 -41.01
N LEU A 6 35.34 3.85 -41.15
CA LEU A 6 34.01 4.44 -40.85
C LEU A 6 33.79 4.34 -39.35
N LEU A 7 33.83 5.46 -38.64
CA LEU A 7 33.54 5.56 -37.21
C LEU A 7 32.02 5.71 -37.04
N LEU A 8 31.36 4.64 -36.64
CA LEU A 8 29.92 4.68 -36.27
C LEU A 8 29.80 5.26 -34.84
N ILE A 9 29.36 6.52 -34.75
CA ILE A 9 28.98 7.14 -33.47
C ILE A 9 27.60 6.68 -33.13
N LEU A 10 27.46 5.79 -32.15
CA LEU A 10 26.16 5.44 -31.53
C LEU A 10 25.71 6.62 -30.66
N LEU A 11 24.77 7.40 -31.17
CA LEU A 11 24.05 8.40 -30.38
C LEU A 11 23.05 7.64 -29.48
N ALA A 12 23.41 7.43 -28.22
CA ALA A 12 22.49 6.96 -27.19
C ALA A 12 21.45 8.08 -26.91
N LEU A 13 20.23 7.92 -27.43
CA LEU A 13 19.11 8.79 -27.10
C LEU A 13 18.81 8.63 -25.61
N PHE A 14 19.29 9.54 -24.80
CA PHE A 14 18.88 9.71 -23.42
C PHE A 14 17.42 10.20 -23.45
N VAL A 15 16.46 9.28 -23.32
CA VAL A 15 15.07 9.65 -23.05
C VAL A 15 15.02 10.07 -21.58
N PRO A 16 14.80 11.34 -21.26
CA PRO A 16 14.66 11.75 -19.86
C PRO A 16 13.44 11.03 -19.28
N ARG A 17 13.70 10.19 -18.27
CA ARG A 17 12.66 9.57 -17.47
C ARG A 17 11.93 10.71 -16.78
N GLN A 18 10.73 11.05 -17.26
CA GLN A 18 9.90 12.05 -16.59
C GLN A 18 9.70 11.62 -15.15
N ALA A 19 10.24 12.40 -14.22
CA ALA A 19 9.91 12.25 -12.82
C ALA A 19 8.37 12.37 -12.69
N PRO A 20 7.74 11.50 -11.87
CA PRO A 20 6.30 11.63 -11.64
C PRO A 20 6.02 13.07 -11.19
N ALA A 21 5.02 13.69 -11.81
CA ALA A 21 4.60 15.05 -11.45
C ALA A 21 4.39 15.12 -9.94
N ALA A 22 4.96 16.14 -9.29
CA ALA A 22 4.79 16.34 -7.86
C ALA A 22 3.30 16.30 -7.52
N ALA A 23 2.92 15.44 -6.58
CA ALA A 23 1.52 15.35 -6.14
C ALA A 23 1.06 16.72 -5.65
N PRO A 24 -0.20 17.11 -5.91
CA PRO A 24 -0.69 18.42 -5.51
C PRO A 24 -0.50 18.62 -4.01
N THR A 25 0.14 19.72 -3.62
CA THR A 25 0.54 20.03 -2.25
C THR A 25 -0.65 20.25 -1.29
N ASN A 26 -1.87 20.23 -1.80
CA ASN A 26 -3.08 20.59 -1.06
C ASN A 26 -4.09 19.42 -1.03
N GLY A 27 -3.74 18.33 -0.36
CA GLY A 27 -4.60 17.17 -0.23
C GLY A 27 -4.09 16.18 0.80
N GLU A 28 -4.83 15.09 0.98
CA GLU A 28 -4.55 14.06 1.96
C GLU A 28 -3.83 12.86 1.33
N TYR A 29 -2.73 12.47 1.96
CA TYR A 29 -2.02 11.21 1.70
C TYR A 29 -2.55 10.17 2.67
N ILE A 30 -3.14 9.09 2.16
CA ILE A 30 -3.72 8.03 2.98
C ILE A 30 -2.89 6.76 2.81
N LEU A 31 -2.30 6.29 3.92
CA LEU A 31 -1.64 5.00 3.99
C LEU A 31 -2.54 4.02 4.76
N LEU A 32 -3.12 3.07 4.04
CA LEU A 32 -3.96 2.01 4.58
C LEU A 32 -3.09 0.83 4.97
N VAL A 33 -3.11 0.45 6.26
CA VAL A 33 -2.26 -0.59 6.81
C VAL A 33 -3.11 -1.73 7.35
N GLY A 34 -2.96 -2.91 6.75
CA GLY A 34 -3.59 -4.15 7.20
C GLY A 34 -2.92 -4.72 8.45
N GLY A 35 -3.57 -5.69 9.07
CA GLY A 35 -3.03 -6.40 10.22
C GLY A 35 -1.97 -7.43 9.82
N PRO A 36 -1.00 -7.73 10.72
CA PRO A 36 -0.02 -8.79 10.51
C PRO A 36 -0.67 -10.17 10.65
N SER A 37 -0.01 -11.20 10.12
CA SER A 37 -0.37 -12.58 10.44
C SER A 37 -0.16 -12.86 11.92
N LEU A 38 -1.02 -13.69 12.50
CA LEU A 38 -0.83 -14.18 13.86
C LEU A 38 0.28 -15.22 13.89
N MET A 39 1.08 -15.24 14.96
CA MET A 39 2.20 -16.19 15.13
C MET A 39 1.76 -17.64 15.02
N MET A 40 0.58 -17.99 15.55
CA MET A 40 0.04 -19.34 15.48
C MET A 40 -0.19 -19.78 14.03
N TRP A 41 -0.64 -18.86 13.19
CA TRP A 41 -0.85 -19.13 11.76
C TRP A 41 0.48 -19.35 11.03
N GLU A 42 1.52 -18.59 11.36
CA GLU A 42 2.86 -18.72 10.76
C GLU A 42 3.50 -20.09 11.02
N LYS A 43 3.18 -20.75 12.11
CA LYS A 43 3.70 -22.08 12.43
C LYS A 43 3.36 -23.15 11.38
N TYR A 44 2.29 -22.96 10.65
CA TYR A 44 1.83 -23.91 9.63
C TYR A 44 2.37 -23.64 8.24
N LYS A 45 3.13 -22.57 8.05
CA LYS A 45 3.75 -22.24 6.76
C LYS A 45 5.10 -22.91 6.61
N LEU A 46 5.37 -23.43 5.40
CA LEU A 46 6.69 -23.99 5.05
C LEU A 46 7.79 -22.93 5.08
N GLN A 47 7.44 -21.72 4.62
CA GLN A 47 8.32 -20.55 4.71
C GLN A 47 7.62 -19.50 5.56
N PRO A 48 8.20 -19.16 6.70
CA PRO A 48 7.65 -18.13 7.54
C PRO A 48 7.50 -16.81 6.77
N HIS A 49 6.32 -16.28 6.86
CA HIS A 49 5.90 -15.08 6.17
C HIS A 49 5.37 -14.13 7.22
N ASP A 50 5.87 -12.91 7.23
CA ASP A 50 5.38 -11.92 8.17
C ASP A 50 5.62 -12.24 9.65
N HIS A 51 6.75 -12.90 9.92
CA HIS A 51 7.14 -13.20 11.30
C HIS A 51 7.20 -12.00 12.20
N TRP A 52 7.46 -10.87 11.63
CA TRP A 52 7.59 -9.65 12.38
C TRP A 52 6.34 -8.80 12.25
N TRP A 53 5.74 -8.51 13.39
CA TRP A 53 4.50 -7.76 13.49
C TRP A 53 4.54 -6.39 12.78
N ALA A 54 5.72 -5.78 12.69
CA ALA A 54 5.88 -4.43 12.18
C ALA A 54 6.08 -4.32 10.66
N ASN A 55 6.03 -5.42 9.90
CA ASN A 55 6.33 -5.38 8.46
C ASN A 55 5.54 -4.31 7.70
N PHE A 56 4.23 -4.23 7.90
CA PHE A 56 3.38 -3.26 7.21
C PHE A 56 3.53 -1.86 7.79
N ILE A 57 3.61 -1.75 9.12
CA ILE A 57 3.89 -0.48 9.83
C ILE A 57 5.22 0.10 9.39
N ARG A 58 6.27 -0.73 9.27
CA ARG A 58 7.59 -0.30 8.82
C ARG A 58 7.56 0.23 7.38
N ALA A 59 6.94 -0.52 6.46
CA ALA A 59 6.84 -0.09 5.07
C ALA A 59 6.06 1.23 4.94
N ALA A 60 4.95 1.38 5.67
CA ALA A 60 4.21 2.62 5.72
C ALA A 60 5.04 3.77 6.34
N ARG A 61 5.89 3.49 7.36
CA ARG A 61 6.82 4.46 7.94
C ARG A 61 7.87 4.91 6.91
N ILE A 62 8.49 3.99 6.20
CA ILE A 62 9.47 4.31 5.13
C ILE A 62 8.80 5.18 4.07
N ARG A 63 7.57 4.84 3.67
CA ARG A 63 6.81 5.66 2.72
C ARG A 63 6.50 7.05 3.27
N THR A 64 6.14 7.15 4.54
CA THR A 64 5.93 8.43 5.22
C THR A 64 7.19 9.30 5.19
N GLU A 65 8.37 8.71 5.43
CA GLU A 65 9.66 9.40 5.33
C GLU A 65 9.91 9.94 3.92
N GLN A 66 9.61 9.14 2.89
CA GLN A 66 9.75 9.57 1.49
C GLN A 66 8.79 10.72 1.15
N ILE A 67 7.53 10.66 1.61
CA ILE A 67 6.56 11.73 1.43
C ILE A 67 7.05 13.00 2.12
N ARG A 68 7.49 12.92 3.37
CA ARG A 68 8.03 14.06 4.12
C ARG A 68 9.26 14.68 3.48
N ALA A 69 10.13 13.87 2.88
CA ALA A 69 11.33 14.35 2.18
C ALA A 69 10.99 15.20 0.95
N THR A 70 9.89 14.88 0.26
CA THR A 70 9.46 15.60 -0.96
C THR A 70 8.38 16.63 -0.70
N SER A 71 7.59 16.45 0.36
CA SER A 71 6.45 17.28 0.74
C SER A 71 6.40 17.40 2.28
N PRO A 72 7.23 18.27 2.90
CA PRO A 72 7.34 18.36 4.36
C PRO A 72 6.01 18.64 5.07
N ASP A 73 5.12 19.44 4.45
CA ASP A 73 3.83 19.83 5.02
C ASP A 73 2.68 18.91 4.62
N ALA A 74 2.96 17.77 3.94
CA ALA A 74 1.93 16.82 3.51
C ALA A 74 1.01 16.43 4.68
N LYS A 75 -0.28 16.41 4.46
CA LYS A 75 -1.25 15.91 5.44
C LYS A 75 -1.37 14.40 5.25
N ILE A 76 -0.72 13.66 6.15
CA ILE A 76 -0.64 12.21 6.07
C ILE A 76 -1.59 11.60 7.11
N THR A 77 -2.41 10.66 6.66
CA THR A 77 -3.28 9.86 7.51
C THR A 77 -2.92 8.39 7.37
N TRP A 78 -2.73 7.73 8.50
CA TRP A 78 -2.68 6.28 8.56
C TRP A 78 -4.03 5.73 8.98
N LEU A 79 -4.57 4.81 8.17
CA LEU A 79 -5.70 3.96 8.54
C LEU A 79 -5.13 2.60 8.90
N VAL A 80 -5.17 2.22 10.18
CA VAL A 80 -4.53 1.00 10.68
C VAL A 80 -5.57 0.02 11.19
N TYR A 81 -5.52 -1.21 10.70
CA TYR A 81 -6.41 -2.27 11.17
C TYR A 81 -6.10 -2.64 12.62
N ARG A 82 -7.08 -2.40 13.52
CA ARG A 82 -6.89 -2.48 14.97
C ARG A 82 -6.75 -3.90 15.49
N GLN A 83 -7.70 -4.78 15.11
CA GLN A 83 -7.82 -6.10 15.75
C GLN A 83 -6.58 -6.96 15.54
N GLY A 84 -5.98 -6.95 14.34
CA GLY A 84 -4.76 -7.71 14.07
C GLY A 84 -3.59 -7.32 14.97
N TYR A 85 -3.38 -6.03 15.20
CA TYR A 85 -2.32 -5.55 16.11
C TYR A 85 -2.65 -5.83 17.57
N LYS A 86 -3.94 -5.78 17.96
CA LYS A 86 -4.38 -6.15 19.31
C LYS A 86 -4.08 -7.62 19.61
N ASP A 87 -4.45 -8.50 18.70
CA ASP A 87 -4.23 -9.94 18.87
C ASP A 87 -2.74 -10.27 18.87
N ARG A 88 -1.97 -9.61 17.99
CA ARG A 88 -0.52 -9.79 17.93
C ARG A 88 0.18 -9.21 19.17
N ALA A 89 -0.26 -8.08 19.70
CA ALA A 89 0.26 -7.51 20.94
C ALA A 89 0.13 -8.50 22.12
N ALA A 90 -1.01 -9.17 22.21
CA ALA A 90 -1.24 -10.20 23.22
C ALA A 90 -0.28 -11.41 23.06
N GLN A 91 0.02 -11.83 21.82
CA GLN A 91 0.96 -12.90 21.52
C GLN A 91 2.41 -12.52 21.82
N GLU A 92 2.81 -11.29 21.43
CA GLU A 92 4.16 -10.77 21.65
C GLU A 92 4.39 -10.34 23.11
N LYS A 93 3.31 -10.16 23.88
CA LYS A 93 3.33 -9.55 25.23
C LYS A 93 4.01 -8.17 25.24
N GLN A 94 3.69 -7.39 24.22
CA GLN A 94 4.22 -6.04 24.01
C GLN A 94 3.08 -5.08 23.67
N ASP A 95 3.26 -3.82 24.04
CA ASP A 95 2.32 -2.75 23.65
C ASP A 95 2.66 -2.27 22.23
N LEU A 96 2.09 -2.96 21.21
CA LEU A 96 2.32 -2.58 19.83
C LEU A 96 1.68 -1.25 19.46
N PHE A 97 0.63 -0.83 20.19
CA PHE A 97 -0.01 0.46 19.94
C PHE A 97 0.90 1.61 20.36
N ALA A 98 1.63 1.49 21.47
CA ALA A 98 2.62 2.49 21.85
C ALA A 98 3.71 2.67 20.78
N PHE A 99 4.15 1.59 20.12
CA PHE A 99 5.08 1.68 19.00
C PHE A 99 4.47 2.38 17.78
N ILE A 100 3.22 2.05 17.42
CA ILE A 100 2.52 2.69 16.29
C ILE A 100 2.29 4.18 16.58
N ASP A 101 1.88 4.51 17.81
CA ASP A 101 1.68 5.88 18.27
C ASP A 101 2.97 6.70 18.22
N SER A 102 4.11 6.08 18.56
CA SER A 102 5.41 6.76 18.47
C SER A 102 5.75 7.20 17.03
N VAL A 103 5.31 6.43 16.02
CA VAL A 103 5.46 6.83 14.60
C VAL A 103 4.53 8.00 14.28
N ARG A 104 3.26 7.93 14.72
CA ARG A 104 2.32 9.05 14.60
C ARG A 104 2.94 10.36 15.14
N ASP A 105 3.48 10.31 16.35
CA ASP A 105 4.02 11.49 17.03
C ASP A 105 5.29 11.99 16.33
N LYS A 106 6.21 11.08 15.97
CA LYS A 106 7.45 11.43 15.26
C LYS A 106 7.19 12.17 13.96
N PHE A 107 6.19 11.74 13.18
CA PHE A 107 5.91 12.30 11.86
C PHE A 107 4.74 13.27 11.84
N ASN A 108 4.12 13.55 12.99
CA ASN A 108 2.94 14.41 13.11
C ASN A 108 1.88 14.04 12.07
N LEU A 109 1.47 12.77 12.06
CA LEU A 109 0.45 12.27 11.16
C LEU A 109 -0.88 12.01 11.91
N LYS A 110 -1.98 11.98 11.16
CA LYS A 110 -3.26 11.54 11.69
C LYS A 110 -3.29 10.01 11.71
N LEU A 111 -3.58 9.44 12.88
CA LEU A 111 -3.75 7.99 13.04
C LEU A 111 -5.23 7.68 13.31
N VAL A 112 -5.79 6.78 12.52
CA VAL A 112 -7.16 6.31 12.65
C VAL A 112 -7.15 4.79 12.65
N TYR A 113 -7.67 4.20 13.70
CA TYR A 113 -7.86 2.75 13.75
C TYR A 113 -9.23 2.37 13.18
N PHE A 114 -9.27 1.25 12.45
CA PHE A 114 -10.50 0.67 11.91
C PHE A 114 -10.57 -0.83 12.18
N ASP A 115 -11.78 -1.39 12.15
CA ASP A 115 -12.03 -2.82 12.39
C ASP A 115 -12.67 -3.52 11.18
N LYS A 116 -13.30 -2.76 10.26
CA LYS A 116 -14.02 -3.33 9.10
C LYS A 116 -13.73 -2.55 7.83
N GLY A 117 -13.80 -3.23 6.68
CA GLY A 117 -13.56 -2.62 5.36
C GLY A 117 -14.46 -1.43 5.02
N ASN A 118 -15.72 -1.46 5.46
CA ASN A 118 -16.64 -0.34 5.25
C ASN A 118 -16.25 0.94 6.00
N GLU A 119 -15.47 0.86 7.08
CA GLU A 119 -14.93 2.03 7.78
C GLU A 119 -13.86 2.72 6.94
N VAL A 120 -13.09 1.95 6.17
CA VAL A 120 -12.13 2.51 5.19
C VAL A 120 -12.88 3.28 4.10
N ILE A 121 -13.95 2.70 3.54
CA ILE A 121 -14.81 3.37 2.54
C ILE A 121 -15.41 4.64 3.14
N ASN A 122 -15.94 4.55 4.36
CA ASN A 122 -16.52 5.71 5.05
C ASN A 122 -15.46 6.80 5.26
N TYR A 123 -14.23 6.44 5.66
CA TYR A 123 -13.16 7.43 5.81
C TYR A 123 -12.79 8.08 4.47
N LEU A 124 -12.66 7.30 3.39
CA LEU A 124 -12.39 7.84 2.06
C LEU A 124 -13.48 8.81 1.61
N ASN A 125 -14.73 8.55 1.99
CA ASN A 125 -15.87 9.40 1.63
C ASN A 125 -16.02 10.61 2.56
N ASN A 126 -15.83 10.45 3.86
CA ASN A 126 -16.31 11.40 4.87
C ASN A 126 -15.24 11.79 5.91
N GLY A 127 -14.04 11.21 5.86
CA GLY A 127 -12.99 11.41 6.88
C GLY A 127 -12.39 12.84 6.91
N GLN A 128 -12.65 13.60 5.85
CA GLN A 128 -12.29 15.01 5.67
C GLN A 128 -13.40 15.72 4.87
N PRO A 129 -13.48 17.06 4.87
CA PRO A 129 -14.37 17.80 3.99
C PRO A 129 -13.91 17.65 2.52
N ARG A 130 -14.35 16.56 1.88
CA ARG A 130 -13.86 16.11 0.56
C ARG A 130 -14.09 17.09 -0.58
N ASP A 131 -14.98 18.03 -0.45
CA ASP A 131 -15.16 19.09 -1.47
C ASP A 131 -13.93 19.99 -1.58
N SER A 132 -13.30 20.30 -0.46
CA SER A 132 -12.13 21.19 -0.38
C SER A 132 -10.81 20.47 -0.12
N PHE A 133 -10.82 19.23 0.41
CA PHE A 133 -9.64 18.49 0.81
C PHE A 133 -9.64 17.07 0.25
N LYS A 134 -9.10 16.93 -0.93
CA LYS A 134 -9.12 15.68 -1.72
C LYS A 134 -8.07 14.68 -1.27
N VAL A 135 -8.31 13.39 -1.56
CA VAL A 135 -7.27 12.36 -1.51
C VAL A 135 -6.35 12.55 -2.72
N VAL A 136 -5.06 12.74 -2.49
CA VAL A 136 -4.05 12.92 -3.54
C VAL A 136 -3.12 11.71 -3.67
N ASP A 137 -3.03 10.90 -2.62
CA ASP A 137 -2.25 9.67 -2.59
C ASP A 137 -2.99 8.64 -1.73
N PHE A 138 -3.15 7.42 -2.25
CA PHE A 138 -3.75 6.29 -1.54
C PHE A 138 -2.89 5.06 -1.72
N GLU A 139 -2.26 4.59 -0.64
CA GLU A 139 -1.41 3.41 -0.69
C GLU A 139 -1.84 2.35 0.33
N TYR A 140 -1.83 1.09 -0.09
CA TYR A 140 -2.16 -0.05 0.77
C TYR A 140 -0.92 -0.88 1.09
N PHE A 141 -0.71 -1.15 2.37
CA PHE A 141 0.32 -2.04 2.92
C PHE A 141 -0.35 -3.17 3.71
N GLY A 142 -0.24 -4.39 3.24
CA GLY A 142 -0.92 -5.51 3.89
C GLY A 142 -1.00 -6.76 3.02
N HIS A 143 -1.63 -7.78 3.55
CA HIS A 143 -1.98 -8.98 2.82
C HIS A 143 -3.08 -8.70 1.80
N SER A 144 -3.03 -9.39 0.67
CA SER A 144 -4.06 -9.30 -0.36
C SER A 144 -4.07 -10.52 -1.26
N ASN A 145 -5.14 -10.64 -2.01
CA ASN A 145 -5.25 -11.48 -3.18
C ASN A 145 -5.70 -10.63 -4.38
N ALA A 146 -6.03 -11.27 -5.49
CA ALA A 146 -6.44 -10.56 -6.71
C ALA A 146 -7.65 -9.63 -6.50
N LYS A 147 -8.53 -9.93 -5.54
CA LYS A 147 -9.84 -9.29 -5.37
C LYS A 147 -10.04 -8.57 -4.04
N CYS A 148 -9.17 -8.80 -3.05
CA CYS A 148 -9.36 -8.28 -1.70
C CYS A 148 -8.08 -7.67 -1.13
N PHE A 149 -8.21 -6.54 -0.42
CA PHE A 149 -7.30 -6.17 0.65
C PHE A 149 -7.70 -6.97 1.89
N MET A 150 -6.80 -7.78 2.41
CA MET A 150 -7.06 -8.69 3.53
C MET A 150 -6.49 -8.08 4.80
N PHE A 151 -7.36 -7.56 5.67
CA PHE A 151 -6.92 -6.85 6.87
C PHE A 151 -6.64 -7.78 8.05
N ASP A 152 -7.42 -8.85 8.16
CA ASP A 152 -7.24 -9.86 9.19
C ASP A 152 -6.76 -11.17 8.58
N TYR A 153 -5.47 -11.45 8.72
CA TYR A 153 -4.89 -12.71 8.31
C TYR A 153 -4.83 -13.63 9.54
N SER A 154 -5.97 -14.23 9.84
CA SER A 154 -6.28 -14.94 11.08
C SER A 154 -5.35 -16.13 11.38
N SER A 155 -5.19 -16.43 12.66
CA SER A 155 -4.61 -17.70 13.15
C SER A 155 -5.53 -18.90 12.96
N ASN A 156 -6.81 -18.68 12.69
CA ASN A 156 -7.77 -19.73 12.44
C ASN A 156 -7.64 -20.21 10.98
N ILE A 157 -7.24 -21.47 10.79
CA ILE A 157 -7.04 -22.07 9.47
C ILE A 157 -8.32 -22.11 8.65
N GLU A 158 -9.47 -22.27 9.30
CA GLU A 158 -10.78 -22.35 8.65
C GLU A 158 -11.30 -20.97 8.21
N SER A 159 -10.81 -19.91 8.88
CA SER A 159 -11.21 -18.53 8.61
C SER A 159 -9.98 -17.64 8.51
N ALA A 160 -9.20 -17.84 7.46
CA ALA A 160 -7.92 -17.18 7.29
C ALA A 160 -8.02 -15.63 7.16
N CYS A 161 -9.18 -15.10 6.86
CA CYS A 161 -9.41 -13.66 6.81
C CYS A 161 -10.81 -13.33 7.32
N LYS A 162 -10.91 -12.52 8.38
CA LYS A 162 -12.17 -12.09 9.00
C LYS A 162 -12.56 -10.65 8.66
N SER A 163 -11.63 -9.86 8.16
CA SER A 163 -11.86 -8.48 7.77
C SER A 163 -11.11 -8.18 6.48
N TRP A 164 -11.82 -7.64 5.50
CA TRP A 164 -11.29 -7.33 4.18
C TRP A 164 -12.04 -6.17 3.56
N LEU A 165 -11.49 -5.66 2.46
CA LEU A 165 -12.19 -4.80 1.51
C LEU A 165 -12.16 -5.52 0.15
N HIS A 166 -13.33 -5.95 -0.31
CA HIS A 166 -13.48 -6.64 -1.59
C HIS A 166 -13.61 -5.63 -2.75
N GLU A 167 -13.13 -6.02 -3.93
CA GLU A 167 -13.16 -5.15 -5.12
C GLU A 167 -14.56 -4.68 -5.52
N ASP A 168 -15.61 -5.46 -5.23
CA ASP A 168 -17.01 -5.08 -5.52
C ASP A 168 -17.56 -4.01 -4.58
N GLU A 169 -16.91 -3.78 -3.44
CA GLU A 169 -17.28 -2.73 -2.48
C GLU A 169 -16.72 -1.37 -2.88
N LEU A 170 -15.68 -1.34 -3.73
CA LEU A 170 -15.02 -0.11 -4.18
C LEU A 170 -15.97 0.87 -4.87
N LYS A 171 -17.06 0.37 -5.50
CA LYS A 171 -18.12 1.20 -6.11
C LYS A 171 -18.82 2.15 -5.14
N GLN A 172 -18.66 1.92 -3.83
CA GLN A 172 -19.21 2.79 -2.77
C GLN A 172 -18.28 4.01 -2.51
N ILE A 173 -17.08 4.03 -3.07
CA ILE A 173 -16.16 5.15 -2.94
C ILE A 173 -16.56 6.22 -3.97
N SER A 174 -16.77 7.45 -3.51
CA SER A 174 -17.07 8.56 -4.41
C SER A 174 -15.81 8.97 -5.22
N PRO A 175 -15.85 8.93 -6.55
CA PRO A 175 -14.72 9.37 -7.38
C PRO A 175 -14.38 10.86 -7.19
N ARG A 176 -15.37 11.68 -6.77
CA ARG A 176 -15.17 13.11 -6.49
C ARG A 176 -14.22 13.39 -5.33
N ASN A 177 -13.93 12.40 -4.49
CA ASN A 177 -13.10 12.55 -3.30
C ASN A 177 -11.60 12.54 -3.63
N PHE A 178 -11.24 12.15 -4.84
CA PHE A 178 -9.85 12.16 -5.30
C PHE A 178 -9.53 13.46 -6.05
N GLY A 179 -8.32 13.96 -5.82
CA GLY A 179 -7.77 15.08 -6.52
C GLY A 179 -7.39 14.76 -7.97
N ARG A 180 -7.34 15.77 -8.81
CA ARG A 180 -6.83 15.61 -10.18
C ARG A 180 -5.37 15.13 -10.14
N GLY A 181 -5.08 14.04 -10.85
CA GLY A 181 -3.74 13.44 -10.84
C GLY A 181 -3.40 12.68 -9.56
N ALA A 182 -4.42 12.32 -8.76
CA ALA A 182 -4.21 11.47 -7.58
C ALA A 182 -3.48 10.17 -7.95
N PHE A 183 -2.64 9.70 -7.04
CA PHE A 183 -1.89 8.46 -7.16
C PHE A 183 -2.52 7.39 -6.28
N ALA A 184 -2.52 6.14 -6.75
CA ALA A 184 -2.89 5.01 -5.91
C ALA A 184 -1.94 3.83 -6.16
N LYS A 185 -1.59 3.12 -5.09
CA LYS A 185 -0.72 1.94 -5.17
C LYS A 185 -1.06 0.92 -4.10
N SER A 186 -1.08 -0.34 -4.48
CA SER A 186 -1.16 -1.45 -3.54
C SER A 186 0.17 -2.18 -3.48
N TRP A 187 0.72 -2.29 -2.27
CA TRP A 187 1.90 -3.09 -1.96
C TRP A 187 1.54 -4.51 -1.53
N GLY A 188 0.27 -4.90 -1.70
CA GLY A 188 -0.20 -6.26 -1.45
C GLY A 188 0.00 -7.17 -2.66
N CYS A 189 0.01 -8.49 -2.42
CA CYS A 189 0.17 -9.52 -3.45
C CYS A 189 -1.01 -9.54 -4.42
N HIS A 190 -0.78 -9.83 -5.70
CA HIS A 190 -1.79 -10.13 -6.72
C HIS A 190 -2.79 -9.01 -7.06
N THR A 191 -2.68 -7.83 -6.48
CA THR A 191 -3.66 -6.75 -6.67
C THR A 191 -3.71 -6.19 -8.09
N GLY A 192 -2.68 -6.40 -8.90
CA GLY A 192 -2.65 -6.06 -10.32
C GLY A 192 -3.50 -6.99 -11.21
N GLU A 193 -3.94 -8.13 -10.69
CA GLU A 193 -4.70 -9.12 -11.46
C GLU A 193 -6.18 -8.72 -11.61
N SER A 194 -6.80 -8.07 -10.61
CA SER A 194 -8.18 -7.60 -10.65
C SER A 194 -8.39 -6.26 -9.93
N MET A 195 -7.98 -6.16 -8.65
CA MET A 195 -8.24 -5.02 -7.76
C MET A 195 -7.89 -3.67 -8.40
N SER A 196 -6.73 -3.53 -9.06
CA SER A 196 -6.31 -2.28 -9.71
C SER A 196 -7.30 -1.80 -10.74
N LYS A 197 -7.79 -2.71 -11.61
CA LYS A 197 -8.78 -2.39 -12.64
C LYS A 197 -10.12 -1.95 -12.03
N LYS A 198 -10.56 -2.63 -10.96
CA LYS A 198 -11.80 -2.31 -10.27
C LYS A 198 -11.70 -0.99 -9.50
N PHE A 199 -10.54 -0.71 -8.91
CA PHE A 199 -10.29 0.57 -8.24
C PHE A 199 -10.36 1.71 -9.25
N TYR A 200 -9.72 1.59 -10.41
CA TYR A 200 -9.82 2.58 -11.48
C TYR A 200 -11.26 2.77 -11.95
N ALA A 201 -12.00 1.69 -12.19
CA ALA A 201 -13.39 1.77 -12.62
C ALA A 201 -14.30 2.48 -11.59
N ALA A 202 -14.01 2.33 -10.31
CA ALA A 202 -14.77 2.95 -9.23
C ALA A 202 -14.41 4.41 -8.98
N THR A 203 -13.11 4.75 -9.05
CA THR A 203 -12.60 6.05 -8.58
C THR A 203 -12.10 6.96 -9.69
N GLY A 204 -11.82 6.42 -10.88
CA GLY A 204 -11.14 7.14 -11.96
C GLY A 204 -9.63 7.32 -11.72
N VAL A 205 -9.09 6.82 -10.60
CA VAL A 205 -7.67 6.93 -10.25
C VAL A 205 -6.94 5.65 -10.64
N PRO A 206 -5.91 5.71 -11.48
CA PRO A 206 -5.09 4.55 -11.80
C PRO A 206 -4.40 4.03 -10.53
N MET A 207 -4.62 2.74 -10.20
CA MET A 207 -3.96 2.10 -9.08
C MET A 207 -2.88 1.15 -9.57
N TRP A 208 -1.65 1.35 -9.12
CA TRP A 208 -0.57 0.40 -9.32
C TRP A 208 -0.76 -0.83 -8.43
N GLY A 209 -0.79 -2.00 -9.03
CA GLY A 209 -0.87 -3.28 -8.34
C GLY A 209 0.12 -4.28 -8.94
N VAL A 210 0.40 -5.34 -8.20
CA VAL A 210 1.36 -6.38 -8.61
C VAL A 210 0.64 -7.56 -9.27
N ILE A 211 1.16 -8.00 -10.40
CA ILE A 211 0.98 -9.37 -10.87
C ILE A 211 2.11 -10.20 -10.26
N GLY A 212 1.75 -11.17 -9.40
CA GLY A 212 2.68 -11.90 -8.56
C GLY A 212 2.61 -11.47 -7.09
N LYS A 213 3.71 -11.66 -6.37
CA LYS A 213 3.78 -11.39 -4.92
C LYS A 213 4.64 -10.18 -4.60
N THR A 214 4.46 -9.67 -3.40
CA THR A 214 5.35 -8.69 -2.76
C THR A 214 6.03 -9.34 -1.56
N GLN A 215 7.27 -8.95 -1.34
CA GLN A 215 8.05 -9.33 -0.17
C GLN A 215 8.42 -8.06 0.60
N TYR A 216 8.04 -8.02 1.87
CA TYR A 216 8.34 -6.91 2.76
C TYR A 216 9.78 -7.01 3.25
N MET A 217 10.53 -5.94 3.05
CA MET A 217 11.95 -5.85 3.35
C MET A 217 12.20 -5.09 4.66
N MET A 218 13.44 -5.18 5.20
CA MET A 218 13.77 -4.54 6.48
C MET A 218 13.91 -3.01 6.35
N ASP A 219 14.62 -2.54 5.33
CA ASP A 219 15.07 -1.15 5.26
C ASP A 219 14.59 -0.41 4.01
N GLU A 220 13.71 -1.05 3.23
CA GLU A 220 13.16 -0.49 1.99
C GLU A 220 11.68 -0.84 1.81
N LEU A 221 11.05 -0.23 0.82
CA LEU A 221 9.69 -0.59 0.41
C LEU A 221 9.65 -2.01 -0.16
N PRO A 222 8.47 -2.68 -0.15
CA PRO A 222 8.37 -4.05 -0.61
C PRO A 222 8.85 -4.22 -2.05
N VAL A 223 9.57 -5.31 -2.30
CA VAL A 223 10.00 -5.73 -3.63
C VAL A 223 9.00 -6.72 -4.23
N ILE A 224 8.95 -6.79 -5.57
CA ILE A 224 8.08 -7.75 -6.24
C ILE A 224 8.83 -9.05 -6.54
N VAL A 225 8.15 -10.18 -6.33
CA VAL A 225 8.71 -11.51 -6.57
C VAL A 225 7.77 -12.33 -7.43
N GLY A 226 8.35 -13.16 -8.30
CA GLY A 226 7.59 -14.05 -9.17
C GLY A 226 6.95 -15.21 -8.42
N GLN A 227 5.94 -15.82 -9.03
CA GLN A 227 5.29 -17.02 -8.53
C GLN A 227 4.99 -17.96 -9.68
N ASN A 228 5.19 -19.26 -9.48
CA ASN A 228 4.85 -20.30 -10.46
C ASN A 228 5.47 -20.06 -11.86
N GLY A 229 6.73 -19.60 -11.92
CA GLY A 229 7.41 -19.31 -13.18
C GLY A 229 6.98 -18.02 -13.90
N GLN A 230 6.01 -17.30 -13.36
CA GLN A 230 5.58 -16.02 -13.91
C GLN A 230 6.47 -14.88 -13.39
N ALA A 231 7.01 -14.06 -14.31
CA ALA A 231 7.76 -12.88 -13.96
C ALA A 231 6.84 -11.83 -13.27
N PRO A 232 7.26 -11.27 -12.13
CA PRO A 232 6.48 -10.27 -11.43
C PRO A 232 6.54 -8.94 -12.19
N ARG A 233 5.45 -8.18 -12.16
CA ARG A 233 5.42 -6.83 -12.73
C ARG A 233 4.37 -5.95 -12.07
N TRP A 234 4.68 -4.67 -12.04
CA TRP A 234 3.71 -3.64 -11.72
C TRP A 234 2.81 -3.36 -12.92
N VAL A 235 1.51 -3.25 -12.68
CA VAL A 235 0.52 -2.80 -13.64
C VAL A 235 -0.32 -1.69 -13.02
N SER A 236 -0.73 -0.71 -13.83
CA SER A 236 -1.69 0.31 -13.42
C SER A 236 -2.85 0.31 -14.39
N ARG A 237 -4.02 0.40 -13.86
CA ARG A 237 -5.26 0.56 -14.63
C ARG A 237 -6.24 1.37 -13.81
#